data_0874bbdfda95c0390a40e8686b6449cf
#
_entry.id   0874bbdfda95c0390a40e8686b6449cf
#
_cell.length_a   1.000
_cell.length_b   1.000
_cell.length_c   1.000
_cell.angle_alpha   90.00
_cell.angle_beta   90.00
_cell.angle_gamma   90.00
#
_symmetry.space_group_name_H-M   'P 1'
#
loop_
_entity.id
_entity.type
_entity.pdbx_description
1 polymer ?
#
loop_
_entity_poly.entity_id
_entity_poly.type
_entity_poly.pdbx_seq_one_letter_code
_entity_poly.pdbx_strand_id
1 'polypeptide(L)'
;KGTVTKNVQKLNTLGYVSILTSAKDKRVKELYTTALTKKHISEIYGIRRDWWHHITQDLTAEQIEVFSTFYQTLSNHARSYADLEQTNLQFYKLKKLSLSDYDSHLSCSLYTGGCNLKCPYCHSRDLVYLKENMYPIVTEKINEYLESHRKDLDGIYISGGEPLMHEGVVSFLQYAKTLNYKIKIHTNGMFYERLKTILAQKLVDHVSLDIKNAPSAYAKTCGVEDMDLKDIEKSLDLLKQSVVPYDICVTLVDELHNQATIEELGEWIQGVDTVILQPFEDRETTIDHSLHRPSFKVVLKYKKIFEKYVKHVKIRGDQA
;
A
#
# COMPACT_ATOMS: atom_id res chain seq x y z
N LYS A 1 -13.38 20.56 -6.89
CA LYS A 1 -13.72 21.68 -5.97
C LYS A 1 -14.94 22.50 -6.46
N GLY A 2 -15.12 22.76 -7.76
CA GLY A 2 -16.23 23.61 -8.26
C GLY A 2 -17.64 23.03 -8.05
N THR A 3 -17.84 21.73 -8.14
CA THR A 3 -19.15 21.09 -8.04
C THR A 3 -19.72 21.12 -6.62
N VAL A 4 -18.88 20.83 -5.61
CA VAL A 4 -19.29 20.88 -4.19
C VAL A 4 -19.70 22.30 -3.80
N THR A 5 -18.93 23.30 -4.17
CA THR A 5 -19.25 24.71 -3.88
C THR A 5 -20.58 25.13 -4.51
N LYS A 6 -20.84 24.74 -5.78
CA LYS A 6 -22.12 25.03 -6.46
C LYS A 6 -23.31 24.37 -5.75
N ASN A 7 -23.19 23.11 -5.34
CA ASN A 7 -24.25 22.39 -4.65
C ASN A 7 -24.53 22.99 -3.26
N VAL A 8 -23.48 23.36 -2.51
CA VAL A 8 -23.63 24.02 -1.21
C VAL A 8 -24.31 25.39 -1.36
N GLN A 9 -23.92 26.18 -2.37
CA GLN A 9 -24.58 27.47 -2.66
C GLN A 9 -26.05 27.28 -3.03
N LYS A 10 -26.37 26.26 -3.86
CA LYS A 10 -27.77 25.95 -4.20
C LYS A 10 -28.58 25.57 -2.97
N LEU A 11 -28.06 24.74 -2.08
CA LEU A 11 -28.71 24.38 -0.81
C LEU A 11 -28.90 25.60 0.11
N ASN A 12 -27.93 26.53 0.13
CA ASN A 12 -28.06 27.76 0.87
C ASN A 12 -29.17 28.69 0.30
N THR A 13 -29.21 28.83 -1.04
CA THR A 13 -30.25 29.62 -1.72
C THR A 13 -31.63 29.02 -1.50
N LEU A 14 -31.76 27.71 -1.43
CA LEU A 14 -33.02 27.00 -1.15
C LEU A 14 -33.37 26.97 0.34
N GLY A 15 -32.55 27.57 1.20
CA GLY A 15 -32.82 27.68 2.62
C GLY A 15 -32.55 26.39 3.44
N TYR A 16 -31.91 25.38 2.87
CA TYR A 16 -31.60 24.14 3.57
C TYR A 16 -30.37 24.25 4.46
N VAL A 17 -29.36 25.03 4.08
CA VAL A 17 -28.17 25.27 4.89
C VAL A 17 -27.91 26.75 5.03
N SER A 18 -27.31 27.16 6.13
CA SER A 18 -26.73 28.50 6.31
C SER A 18 -25.21 28.40 6.29
N ILE A 19 -24.58 29.37 5.64
CA ILE A 19 -23.13 29.43 5.49
C ILE A 19 -22.63 30.60 6.34
N LEU A 20 -21.83 30.30 7.36
CA LEU A 20 -21.19 31.29 8.20
C LEU A 20 -19.68 31.27 8.00
N THR A 21 -19.04 32.43 8.20
CA THR A 21 -17.59 32.47 8.21
C THR A 21 -17.11 32.11 9.62
N SER A 22 -16.18 31.17 9.72
CA SER A 22 -15.65 30.75 11.02
C SER A 22 -15.03 31.94 11.78
N ALA A 23 -15.33 32.03 13.07
CA ALA A 23 -14.74 33.04 13.95
C ALA A 23 -13.26 32.78 14.18
N LYS A 24 -12.78 31.55 14.03
CA LYS A 24 -11.39 31.16 14.27
C LYS A 24 -10.49 31.36 13.04
N ASP A 25 -11.01 31.13 11.84
CA ASP A 25 -10.29 31.33 10.58
C ASP A 25 -11.26 31.83 9.50
N LYS A 26 -11.09 33.08 9.10
CA LYS A 26 -11.95 33.75 8.10
C LYS A 26 -11.95 33.07 6.72
N ARG A 27 -10.98 32.19 6.44
CA ARG A 27 -10.92 31.39 5.19
C ARG A 27 -11.82 30.16 5.22
N VAL A 28 -12.26 29.74 6.41
CA VAL A 28 -13.12 28.58 6.63
C VAL A 28 -14.58 29.01 6.64
N LYS A 29 -15.41 28.29 5.89
CA LYS A 29 -16.87 28.44 5.88
C LYS A 29 -17.47 27.25 6.65
N GLU A 30 -18.27 27.56 7.64
CA GLU A 30 -19.00 26.59 8.45
C GLU A 30 -20.43 26.45 7.89
N LEU A 31 -20.92 25.23 7.80
CA LEU A 31 -22.25 24.93 7.29
C LEU A 31 -23.16 24.47 8.43
N TYR A 32 -24.32 25.08 8.53
CA TYR A 32 -25.30 24.74 9.55
C TYR A 32 -26.61 24.35 8.89
N THR A 33 -27.28 23.34 9.42
CA THR A 33 -28.64 22.95 9.00
C THR A 33 -29.67 23.95 9.52
N THR A 34 -30.62 24.30 8.69
CA THR A 34 -31.73 25.21 9.07
C THR A 34 -32.91 24.44 9.69
N ALA A 35 -33.90 25.16 10.22
CA ALA A 35 -35.16 24.57 10.68
C ALA A 35 -35.89 23.82 9.55
N LEU A 36 -35.82 24.35 8.32
CA LEU A 36 -36.39 23.72 7.11
C LEU A 36 -35.74 22.35 6.87
N THR A 37 -34.45 22.27 6.93
CA THR A 37 -33.69 20.98 6.79
C THR A 37 -34.12 20.00 7.86
N LYS A 38 -34.20 20.43 9.13
CA LYS A 38 -34.56 19.54 10.25
C LYS A 38 -35.99 19.00 10.04
N LYS A 39 -36.92 19.83 9.57
CA LYS A 39 -38.30 19.42 9.25
C LYS A 39 -38.31 18.35 8.16
N HIS A 40 -37.68 18.60 7.01
CA HIS A 40 -37.65 17.65 5.90
C HIS A 40 -36.90 16.35 6.22
N ILE A 41 -35.81 16.41 7.01
CA ILE A 41 -35.13 15.21 7.50
C ILE A 41 -36.10 14.36 8.35
N SER A 42 -36.89 14.98 9.24
CA SER A 42 -37.90 14.26 10.04
C SER A 42 -38.98 13.63 9.19
N GLU A 43 -39.46 14.34 8.14
CA GLU A 43 -40.43 13.81 7.19
C GLU A 43 -39.83 12.59 6.42
N ILE A 44 -38.60 12.70 5.92
CA ILE A 44 -37.91 11.60 5.23
C ILE A 44 -37.74 10.40 6.15
N TYR A 45 -37.34 10.61 7.40
CA TYR A 45 -37.22 9.53 8.37
C TYR A 45 -38.57 8.88 8.70
N GLY A 46 -39.65 9.67 8.75
CA GLY A 46 -41.02 9.17 8.89
C GLY A 46 -41.40 8.23 7.74
N ILE A 47 -41.29 8.73 6.49
CA ILE A 47 -41.58 7.96 5.28
C ILE A 47 -40.73 6.67 5.24
N ARG A 48 -39.43 6.76 5.56
CA ARG A 48 -38.55 5.62 5.56
C ARG A 48 -38.88 4.57 6.62
N ARG A 49 -39.28 5.00 7.82
CA ARG A 49 -39.77 4.14 8.89
C ARG A 49 -41.06 3.43 8.49
N ASP A 50 -42.01 4.14 7.95
CA ASP A 50 -43.32 3.60 7.57
C ASP A 50 -43.19 2.63 6.38
N TRP A 51 -42.31 2.95 5.42
CA TRP A 51 -41.93 2.03 4.35
C TRP A 51 -41.28 0.77 4.88
N TRP A 52 -40.30 0.91 5.80
CA TRP A 52 -39.63 -0.22 6.40
C TRP A 52 -40.60 -1.13 7.17
N HIS A 53 -41.49 -0.53 7.95
CA HIS A 53 -42.52 -1.27 8.67
C HIS A 53 -43.43 -2.03 7.71
N HIS A 54 -43.83 -1.40 6.62
CA HIS A 54 -44.71 -2.03 5.60
C HIS A 54 -44.04 -3.23 4.92
N ILE A 55 -42.77 -3.14 4.54
CA ILE A 55 -42.06 -4.25 3.86
C ILE A 55 -41.63 -5.36 4.80
N THR A 56 -41.57 -5.12 6.12
CA THR A 56 -41.15 -6.11 7.12
C THR A 56 -42.29 -6.66 7.97
N GLN A 57 -43.54 -6.24 7.71
CA GLN A 57 -44.71 -6.58 8.56
C GLN A 57 -44.94 -8.10 8.72
N ASP A 58 -44.57 -8.89 7.71
CA ASP A 58 -44.75 -10.35 7.67
C ASP A 58 -43.50 -11.11 8.08
N LEU A 59 -42.43 -10.40 8.50
CA LEU A 59 -41.16 -11.00 8.91
C LEU A 59 -41.04 -11.07 10.43
N THR A 60 -40.46 -12.16 10.92
CA THR A 60 -40.10 -12.27 12.34
C THR A 60 -38.89 -11.39 12.68
N ALA A 61 -38.68 -11.09 13.96
CA ALA A 61 -37.51 -10.31 14.40
C ALA A 61 -36.18 -10.99 14.01
N GLU A 62 -36.11 -12.31 14.08
CA GLU A 62 -34.93 -13.09 13.67
C GLU A 62 -34.67 -12.98 12.16
N GLN A 63 -35.70 -13.05 11.33
CA GLN A 63 -35.59 -12.86 9.89
C GLN A 63 -35.12 -11.46 9.52
N ILE A 64 -35.60 -10.43 10.24
CA ILE A 64 -35.15 -9.04 10.06
C ILE A 64 -33.67 -8.89 10.44
N GLU A 65 -33.22 -9.52 11.51
CA GLU A 65 -31.83 -9.47 11.96
C GLU A 65 -30.90 -10.16 10.95
N VAL A 66 -31.23 -11.35 10.47
CA VAL A 66 -30.49 -12.08 9.43
C VAL A 66 -30.41 -11.24 8.14
N PHE A 67 -31.54 -10.68 7.70
CA PHE A 67 -31.58 -9.80 6.51
C PHE A 67 -30.72 -8.54 6.72
N SER A 68 -30.79 -7.91 7.87
CA SER A 68 -30.01 -6.70 8.20
C SER A 68 -28.52 -6.99 8.17
N THR A 69 -28.09 -8.10 8.76
CA THR A 69 -26.69 -8.55 8.76
C THR A 69 -26.21 -8.85 7.35
N PHE A 70 -27.01 -9.55 6.55
CA PHE A 70 -26.71 -9.86 5.16
C PHE A 70 -26.62 -8.59 4.31
N TYR A 71 -27.60 -7.68 4.45
CA TYR A 71 -27.63 -6.39 3.74
C TYR A 71 -26.43 -5.51 4.12
N GLN A 72 -26.04 -5.49 5.39
CA GLN A 72 -24.88 -4.73 5.87
C GLN A 72 -23.59 -5.29 5.30
N THR A 73 -23.46 -6.61 5.24
CA THR A 73 -22.34 -7.28 4.60
C THR A 73 -22.26 -6.95 3.11
N LEU A 74 -23.37 -7.06 2.38
CA LEU A 74 -23.43 -6.66 0.96
C LEU A 74 -23.11 -5.18 0.76
N SER A 75 -23.67 -4.31 1.60
CA SER A 75 -23.43 -2.85 1.50
C SER A 75 -21.98 -2.50 1.76
N ASN A 76 -21.34 -3.18 2.73
CA ASN A 76 -19.92 -2.99 3.00
C ASN A 76 -19.05 -3.49 1.84
N HIS A 77 -19.39 -4.63 1.25
CA HIS A 77 -18.71 -5.14 0.05
C HIS A 77 -18.91 -4.20 -1.15
N ALA A 78 -20.12 -3.71 -1.37
CA ALA A 78 -20.41 -2.77 -2.45
C ALA A 78 -19.69 -1.43 -2.27
N ARG A 79 -19.58 -0.91 -1.03
CA ARG A 79 -18.78 0.29 -0.75
C ARG A 79 -17.29 0.04 -0.99
N SER A 80 -16.78 -1.06 -0.48
CA SER A 80 -15.39 -1.47 -0.72
C SER A 80 -15.09 -1.59 -2.21
N TYR A 81 -16.02 -2.10 -2.99
CA TYR A 81 -15.93 -2.20 -4.45
C TYR A 81 -15.97 -0.82 -5.13
N ALA A 82 -16.89 0.05 -4.74
CA ALA A 82 -16.98 1.42 -5.26
C ALA A 82 -15.76 2.28 -4.88
N ASP A 83 -15.21 2.06 -3.67
CA ASP A 83 -13.98 2.72 -3.24
C ASP A 83 -12.76 2.22 -4.04
N LEU A 84 -12.73 0.94 -4.44
CA LEU A 84 -11.71 0.38 -5.32
C LEU A 84 -11.76 1.01 -6.72
N GLU A 85 -12.95 1.25 -7.29
CA GLU A 85 -13.10 1.94 -8.58
C GLU A 85 -12.68 3.42 -8.51
N GLN A 86 -12.88 4.08 -7.36
CA GLN A 86 -12.51 5.48 -7.16
C GLN A 86 -11.04 5.67 -6.76
N THR A 87 -10.36 4.60 -6.38
CA THR A 87 -8.97 4.66 -5.93
C THR A 87 -8.04 4.50 -7.12
N ASN A 88 -7.05 5.39 -7.23
CA ASN A 88 -6.02 5.36 -8.27
C ASN A 88 -5.03 4.18 -8.14
N LEU A 89 -5.40 3.09 -7.46
CA LEU A 89 -4.55 1.90 -7.41
C LEU A 89 -4.70 1.09 -8.69
N GLN A 90 -3.63 0.99 -9.45
CA GLN A 90 -3.59 0.26 -10.69
C GLN A 90 -2.48 -0.76 -10.67
N PHE A 91 -2.82 -2.00 -10.99
CA PHE A 91 -1.86 -3.08 -11.17
C PHE A 91 -1.58 -3.30 -12.66
N TYR A 92 -0.32 -3.39 -13.02
CA TYR A 92 0.12 -3.55 -14.40
C TYR A 92 0.61 -4.96 -14.70
N LYS A 93 0.88 -5.75 -13.66
CA LYS A 93 1.33 -7.14 -13.81
C LYS A 93 0.72 -8.00 -12.69
N LEU A 94 0.24 -9.18 -13.10
CA LEU A 94 -0.18 -10.26 -12.21
C LEU A 94 0.67 -11.51 -12.52
N LYS A 95 1.45 -11.95 -11.56
CA LYS A 95 2.08 -13.27 -11.56
C LYS A 95 1.13 -14.21 -10.80
N LYS A 96 0.45 -15.07 -11.52
CA LYS A 96 -0.63 -15.90 -10.98
C LYS A 96 -0.17 -16.83 -9.86
N LEU A 97 1.05 -17.34 -9.94
CA LEU A 97 1.61 -18.27 -8.96
C LEU A 97 3.06 -17.94 -8.66
N SER A 98 3.41 -17.87 -7.38
CA SER A 98 4.77 -17.71 -6.90
C SER A 98 4.99 -18.51 -5.62
N LEU A 99 6.16 -19.17 -5.55
CA LEU A 99 6.66 -19.86 -4.36
C LEU A 99 7.81 -19.11 -3.70
N SER A 100 8.28 -18.01 -4.34
CA SER A 100 9.50 -17.30 -3.92
C SER A 100 9.27 -15.86 -3.47
N ASP A 101 8.11 -15.26 -3.81
CA ASP A 101 7.87 -13.85 -3.50
C ASP A 101 7.34 -13.67 -2.07
N TYR A 102 6.63 -14.68 -1.55
CA TYR A 102 6.19 -14.75 -0.17
C TYR A 102 6.60 -16.09 0.45
N ASP A 103 7.69 -16.08 1.21
CA ASP A 103 8.27 -17.28 1.78
C ASP A 103 7.23 -18.12 2.53
N SER A 104 7.26 -19.44 2.33
CA SER A 104 6.35 -20.43 2.94
C SER A 104 4.87 -20.28 2.59
N HIS A 105 4.51 -19.47 1.60
CA HIS A 105 3.13 -19.29 1.14
C HIS A 105 3.03 -19.50 -0.38
N LEU A 106 2.01 -20.25 -0.78
CA LEU A 106 1.61 -20.30 -2.17
C LEU A 106 0.88 -18.98 -2.48
N SER A 107 1.49 -18.11 -3.27
CA SER A 107 0.99 -16.74 -3.43
C SER A 107 0.85 -16.34 -4.90
N CYS A 108 0.01 -15.36 -5.16
CA CYS A 108 0.11 -14.55 -6.38
C CYS A 108 0.87 -13.25 -6.10
N SER A 109 1.40 -12.63 -7.16
CA SER A 109 2.11 -11.36 -7.02
C SER A 109 1.47 -10.30 -7.90
N LEU A 110 1.14 -9.17 -7.29
CA LEU A 110 0.54 -8.00 -7.92
C LEU A 110 1.55 -6.85 -7.94
N TYR A 111 1.71 -6.24 -9.10
CA TYR A 111 2.71 -5.18 -9.29
C TYR A 111 2.05 -3.88 -9.71
N THR A 112 2.22 -2.83 -8.89
CA THR A 112 1.74 -1.47 -9.17
C THR A 112 2.63 -0.78 -10.19
N GLY A 113 2.08 0.19 -10.91
CA GLY A 113 2.85 1.11 -11.74
C GLY A 113 3.14 2.42 -11.03
N GLY A 114 4.20 3.11 -11.47
CA GLY A 114 4.68 4.33 -10.86
C GLY A 114 5.58 4.11 -9.64
N CYS A 115 6.62 4.91 -9.53
CA CYS A 115 7.53 4.93 -8.40
C CYS A 115 8.02 6.37 -8.17
N ASN A 116 8.18 6.74 -6.91
CA ASN A 116 8.76 8.02 -6.52
C ASN A 116 10.31 8.03 -6.61
N LEU A 117 10.93 6.86 -6.84
CA LEU A 117 12.38 6.69 -7.03
C LEU A 117 12.71 6.28 -8.47
N LYS A 118 13.97 6.52 -8.88
CA LYS A 118 14.51 6.22 -10.22
C LYS A 118 15.83 5.48 -10.13
N CYS A 119 15.88 4.49 -9.22
CA CYS A 119 17.11 3.74 -8.96
C CYS A 119 17.69 3.17 -10.25
N PRO A 120 18.94 3.45 -10.62
CA PRO A 120 19.52 3.05 -11.90
C PRO A 120 19.55 1.52 -12.07
N TYR A 121 19.70 0.77 -11.00
CA TYR A 121 19.69 -0.71 -11.00
C TYR A 121 18.28 -1.33 -11.01
N CYS A 122 17.21 -0.52 -11.07
CA CYS A 122 15.86 -1.05 -11.06
C CYS A 122 15.57 -1.89 -12.31
N HIS A 123 15.22 -3.16 -12.10
CA HIS A 123 14.84 -4.06 -13.20
C HIS A 123 13.37 -3.96 -13.60
N SER A 124 12.61 -3.09 -12.96
CA SER A 124 11.20 -2.84 -13.26
C SER A 124 10.98 -1.51 -13.99
N ARG A 125 11.88 -1.16 -14.94
CA ARG A 125 11.85 0.09 -15.70
C ARG A 125 10.46 0.41 -16.24
N ASP A 126 9.77 -0.57 -16.82
CA ASP A 126 8.46 -0.37 -17.43
C ASP A 126 7.36 -0.05 -16.40
N LEU A 127 7.54 -0.45 -15.14
CA LEU A 127 6.65 -0.07 -14.03
C LEU A 127 7.01 1.30 -13.42
N VAL A 128 8.29 1.71 -13.49
CA VAL A 128 8.74 3.04 -13.03
C VAL A 128 8.36 4.10 -14.04
N TYR A 129 8.58 3.83 -15.33
CA TYR A 129 8.31 4.71 -16.46
C TYR A 129 7.18 4.13 -17.32
N LEU A 130 5.94 4.32 -16.87
CA LEU A 130 4.77 3.82 -17.59
C LEU A 130 4.70 4.45 -18.97
N LYS A 131 4.66 3.62 -20.02
CA LYS A 131 4.47 4.05 -21.40
C LYS A 131 3.00 4.32 -21.67
N GLU A 132 2.68 5.23 -22.59
CA GLU A 132 1.31 5.58 -22.99
C GLU A 132 0.47 4.38 -23.46
N ASN A 133 1.12 3.36 -24.02
CA ASN A 133 0.47 2.13 -24.48
C ASN A 133 0.44 1.00 -23.43
N MET A 134 0.86 1.27 -22.22
CA MET A 134 0.82 0.31 -21.13
C MET A 134 -0.46 0.51 -20.29
N TYR A 135 -1.38 -0.41 -20.40
CA TYR A 135 -2.66 -0.36 -19.71
C TYR A 135 -2.64 -1.18 -18.44
N PRO A 136 -3.28 -0.69 -17.36
CA PRO A 136 -3.45 -1.48 -16.15
C PRO A 136 -4.35 -2.68 -16.39
N ILE A 137 -4.18 -3.70 -15.58
CA ILE A 137 -5.11 -4.83 -15.53
C ILE A 137 -6.43 -4.31 -14.96
N VAL A 138 -7.53 -4.63 -15.63
CA VAL A 138 -8.88 -4.29 -15.17
C VAL A 138 -9.10 -4.86 -13.77
N THR A 139 -9.53 -4.03 -12.84
CA THR A 139 -9.65 -4.37 -11.41
C THR A 139 -10.54 -5.59 -11.19
N GLU A 140 -11.64 -5.71 -11.94
CA GLU A 140 -12.58 -6.84 -11.89
C GLU A 140 -11.88 -8.17 -12.18
N LYS A 141 -10.95 -8.21 -13.14
CA LYS A 141 -10.19 -9.43 -13.46
C LYS A 141 -9.26 -9.84 -12.32
N ILE A 142 -8.73 -8.88 -11.57
CA ILE A 142 -7.93 -9.17 -10.37
C ILE A 142 -8.83 -9.73 -9.28
N ASN A 143 -9.97 -9.09 -9.04
CA ASN A 143 -10.93 -9.51 -8.04
C ASN A 143 -11.47 -10.92 -8.34
N GLU A 144 -11.92 -11.17 -9.57
CA GLU A 144 -12.37 -12.50 -10.04
C GLU A 144 -11.27 -13.54 -9.82
N TYR A 145 -10.02 -13.21 -10.15
CA TYR A 145 -8.90 -14.10 -9.94
C TYR A 145 -8.71 -14.43 -8.44
N LEU A 146 -8.69 -13.40 -7.58
CA LEU A 146 -8.51 -13.58 -6.14
C LEU A 146 -9.68 -14.37 -5.53
N GLU A 147 -10.92 -14.06 -5.90
CA GLU A 147 -12.10 -14.77 -5.41
C GLU A 147 -12.11 -16.25 -5.81
N SER A 148 -11.77 -16.54 -7.07
CA SER A 148 -11.77 -17.90 -7.59
C SER A 148 -10.66 -18.78 -7.00
N HIS A 149 -9.51 -18.19 -6.58
CA HIS A 149 -8.34 -18.92 -6.07
C HIS A 149 -8.15 -18.83 -4.56
N ARG A 150 -9.14 -18.30 -3.81
CA ARG A 150 -9.04 -18.13 -2.35
C ARG A 150 -8.85 -19.42 -1.54
N LYS A 151 -9.06 -20.58 -2.16
CA LYS A 151 -8.85 -21.90 -1.55
C LYS A 151 -7.53 -22.53 -1.96
N ASP A 152 -6.92 -22.01 -3.02
CA ASP A 152 -5.72 -22.59 -3.63
C ASP A 152 -4.47 -21.78 -3.27
N LEU A 153 -4.63 -20.49 -3.01
CA LEU A 153 -3.54 -19.57 -2.66
C LEU A 153 -3.63 -19.17 -1.18
N ASP A 154 -2.49 -19.18 -0.51
CA ASP A 154 -2.36 -18.73 0.87
C ASP A 154 -2.24 -17.22 0.98
N GLY A 155 -1.60 -16.58 0.00
CA GLY A 155 -1.21 -15.19 0.13
C GLY A 155 -1.14 -14.38 -1.16
N ILE A 156 -1.01 -13.07 -0.95
CA ILE A 156 -0.78 -12.07 -1.99
C ILE A 156 0.52 -11.35 -1.66
N TYR A 157 1.43 -11.27 -2.63
CA TYR A 157 2.59 -10.39 -2.59
C TYR A 157 2.32 -9.13 -3.41
N ILE A 158 2.53 -7.97 -2.83
CA ILE A 158 2.30 -6.68 -3.48
C ILE A 158 3.62 -5.92 -3.57
N SER A 159 3.97 -5.53 -4.79
CA SER A 159 5.20 -4.82 -5.13
C SER A 159 4.98 -4.00 -6.42
N GLY A 160 6.03 -3.75 -7.20
CA GLY A 160 5.94 -3.09 -8.52
C GLY A 160 6.85 -1.89 -8.64
N GLY A 161 6.26 -0.69 -8.84
CA GLY A 161 6.90 0.57 -8.55
C GLY A 161 6.94 0.80 -7.03
N GLU A 162 6.12 1.72 -6.52
CA GLU A 162 5.94 1.87 -5.08
C GLU A 162 4.46 1.71 -4.72
N PRO A 163 4.06 0.60 -4.09
CA PRO A 163 2.65 0.36 -3.76
C PRO A 163 2.06 1.40 -2.82
N LEU A 164 2.82 1.86 -1.83
CA LEU A 164 2.34 2.83 -0.85
C LEU A 164 2.24 4.26 -1.41
N MET A 165 2.65 4.51 -2.65
CA MET A 165 2.41 5.77 -3.34
C MET A 165 0.92 5.98 -3.67
N HIS A 166 0.16 4.89 -3.83
CA HIS A 166 -1.23 4.91 -4.26
C HIS A 166 -2.21 5.02 -3.09
N GLU A 167 -3.14 5.96 -3.14
CA GLU A 167 -4.16 6.14 -2.09
C GLU A 167 -5.05 4.91 -1.92
N GLY A 168 -5.37 4.24 -3.02
CA GLY A 168 -6.21 3.05 -3.05
C GLY A 168 -5.63 1.78 -2.45
N VAL A 169 -4.36 1.77 -2.05
CA VAL A 169 -3.74 0.57 -1.50
C VAL A 169 -4.44 0.09 -0.22
N VAL A 170 -4.87 1.02 0.64
CA VAL A 170 -5.54 0.67 1.91
C VAL A 170 -6.84 -0.07 1.64
N SER A 171 -7.69 0.45 0.75
CA SER A 171 -8.98 -0.16 0.38
C SER A 171 -8.79 -1.54 -0.27
N PHE A 172 -7.79 -1.68 -1.14
CA PHE A 172 -7.46 -2.97 -1.75
C PHE A 172 -7.01 -4.00 -0.70
N LEU A 173 -6.16 -3.60 0.24
CA LEU A 173 -5.72 -4.48 1.33
C LEU A 173 -6.90 -4.91 2.22
N GLN A 174 -7.82 -3.98 2.53
CA GLN A 174 -9.06 -4.30 3.25
C GLN A 174 -9.87 -5.34 2.50
N TYR A 175 -10.09 -5.15 1.20
CA TYR A 175 -10.78 -6.12 0.36
C TYR A 175 -10.08 -7.50 0.36
N ALA A 176 -8.78 -7.55 0.13
CA ALA A 176 -8.01 -8.79 0.13
C ALA A 176 -8.09 -9.53 1.49
N LYS A 177 -8.16 -8.78 2.60
CA LYS A 177 -8.40 -9.35 3.94
C LYS A 177 -9.79 -9.97 4.09
N THR A 178 -10.82 -9.45 3.43
CA THR A 178 -12.16 -10.10 3.44
C THR A 178 -12.15 -11.47 2.76
N LEU A 179 -11.20 -11.70 1.86
CA LEU A 179 -10.98 -12.98 1.20
C LEU A 179 -10.07 -13.94 2.00
N ASN A 180 -9.62 -13.53 3.21
CA ASN A 180 -8.74 -14.26 4.11
C ASN A 180 -7.31 -14.50 3.60
N TYR A 181 -6.82 -13.70 2.67
CA TYR A 181 -5.43 -13.79 2.24
C TYR A 181 -4.43 -13.31 3.30
N LYS A 182 -3.28 -13.98 3.36
CA LYS A 182 -2.07 -13.44 3.94
C LYS A 182 -1.46 -12.44 2.97
N ILE A 183 -1.00 -11.28 3.47
CA ILE A 183 -0.53 -10.21 2.61
C ILE A 183 0.90 -9.83 2.99
N LYS A 184 1.79 -9.91 2.00
CA LYS A 184 3.14 -9.37 2.07
C LYS A 184 3.24 -8.16 1.16
N ILE A 185 3.71 -7.04 1.70
CA ILE A 185 3.96 -5.83 0.92
C ILE A 185 5.46 -5.50 0.88
N HIS A 186 5.93 -5.08 -0.29
CA HIS A 186 7.29 -4.62 -0.51
C HIS A 186 7.26 -3.11 -0.80
N THR A 187 7.99 -2.31 -0.02
CA THR A 187 7.96 -0.85 -0.08
C THR A 187 9.34 -0.24 0.11
N ASN A 188 9.55 0.94 -0.44
CA ASN A 188 10.76 1.74 -0.21
C ASN A 188 10.71 2.60 1.08
N GLY A 189 9.61 2.55 1.81
CA GLY A 189 9.46 3.19 3.12
C GLY A 189 9.20 4.69 3.11
N MET A 190 9.12 5.36 1.97
CA MET A 190 8.93 6.80 1.89
C MET A 190 7.50 7.27 2.17
N PHE A 191 6.55 6.37 2.29
CA PHE A 191 5.14 6.68 2.57
C PHE A 191 4.77 6.24 3.99
N TYR A 192 5.46 6.82 4.97
CA TYR A 192 5.33 6.47 6.39
C TYR A 192 3.89 6.46 6.90
N GLU A 193 3.07 7.47 6.62
CA GLU A 193 1.70 7.54 7.13
C GLU A 193 0.82 6.41 6.58
N ARG A 194 1.02 5.98 5.32
CA ARG A 194 0.32 4.81 4.78
C ARG A 194 0.83 3.51 5.38
N LEU A 195 2.14 3.36 5.56
CA LEU A 195 2.70 2.20 6.25
C LEU A 195 2.14 2.08 7.67
N LYS A 196 2.11 3.18 8.40
CA LYS A 196 1.52 3.26 9.74
C LYS A 196 0.04 2.87 9.74
N THR A 197 -0.73 3.35 8.77
CA THR A 197 -2.16 3.03 8.63
C THR A 197 -2.39 1.55 8.39
N ILE A 198 -1.67 0.93 7.46
CA ILE A 198 -1.87 -0.49 7.13
C ILE A 198 -1.42 -1.42 8.27
N LEU A 199 -0.39 -1.04 9.03
CA LEU A 199 0.04 -1.76 10.21
C LEU A 199 -0.99 -1.63 11.36
N ALA A 200 -1.45 -0.41 11.64
CA ALA A 200 -2.44 -0.14 12.69
C ALA A 200 -3.77 -0.88 12.43
N GLN A 201 -4.19 -0.98 11.18
CA GLN A 201 -5.40 -1.71 10.77
C GLN A 201 -5.16 -3.22 10.55
N LYS A 202 -3.94 -3.73 10.78
CA LYS A 202 -3.57 -5.14 10.59
C LYS A 202 -3.87 -5.67 9.18
N LEU A 203 -3.64 -4.84 8.18
CA LEU A 203 -3.95 -5.15 6.77
C LEU A 203 -2.84 -5.94 6.08
N VAL A 204 -1.67 -6.08 6.69
CA VAL A 204 -0.56 -6.85 6.17
C VAL A 204 -0.04 -7.82 7.21
N ASP A 205 0.49 -8.96 6.75
CA ASP A 205 1.05 -10.03 7.59
C ASP A 205 2.58 -10.07 7.50
N HIS A 206 3.16 -9.36 6.52
CA HIS A 206 4.62 -9.22 6.39
C HIS A 206 4.95 -7.93 5.62
N VAL A 207 6.02 -7.25 6.01
CA VAL A 207 6.56 -6.08 5.30
C VAL A 207 8.00 -6.36 4.90
N SER A 208 8.32 -6.21 3.61
CA SER A 208 9.71 -6.11 3.15
C SER A 208 10.02 -4.63 2.89
N LEU A 209 10.93 -4.07 3.66
CA LEU A 209 11.36 -2.68 3.50
C LEU A 209 12.68 -2.65 2.71
N ASP A 210 12.64 -2.00 1.55
CA ASP A 210 13.83 -1.77 0.75
C ASP A 210 14.64 -0.60 1.29
N ILE A 211 15.79 -0.89 1.89
CA ILE A 211 16.79 0.12 2.20
C ILE A 211 17.86 0.08 1.10
N LYS A 212 18.03 1.21 0.43
CA LYS A 212 18.80 1.24 -0.83
C LYS A 212 20.31 1.34 -0.61
N ASN A 213 20.75 2.11 0.37
CA ASN A 213 22.16 2.27 0.76
C ASN A 213 22.25 2.98 2.11
N ALA A 214 23.46 3.28 2.55
CA ALA A 214 23.73 4.16 3.68
C ALA A 214 23.17 5.60 3.44
N PRO A 215 22.83 6.34 4.50
CA PRO A 215 22.34 7.72 4.38
C PRO A 215 23.22 8.61 3.49
N SER A 216 24.55 8.53 3.63
CA SER A 216 25.50 9.32 2.84
C SER A 216 25.49 9.02 1.33
N ALA A 217 25.03 7.84 0.93
CA ALA A 217 25.00 7.40 -0.46
C ALA A 217 23.57 7.18 -1.00
N TYR A 218 22.54 7.45 -0.18
CA TYR A 218 21.16 7.06 -0.50
C TYR A 218 20.62 7.75 -1.75
N ALA A 219 20.74 9.08 -1.82
CA ALA A 219 20.23 9.88 -2.94
C ALA A 219 20.85 9.42 -4.27
N LYS A 220 22.18 9.27 -4.32
CA LYS A 220 22.90 8.76 -5.49
C LYS A 220 22.39 7.36 -5.89
N THR A 221 22.18 6.47 -4.93
CA THR A 221 21.71 5.10 -5.19
C THR A 221 20.28 5.07 -5.70
N CYS A 222 19.45 6.06 -5.32
CA CYS A 222 18.07 6.22 -5.78
C CYS A 222 17.94 7.00 -7.10
N GLY A 223 19.04 7.50 -7.68
CA GLY A 223 19.03 8.27 -8.91
C GLY A 223 18.42 9.66 -8.76
N VAL A 224 18.59 10.30 -7.58
CA VAL A 224 18.11 11.65 -7.27
C VAL A 224 19.28 12.50 -6.74
N GLU A 225 19.16 13.84 -6.86
CA GLU A 225 20.23 14.76 -6.40
C GLU A 225 20.25 14.91 -4.88
N ASP A 226 19.07 14.99 -4.26
CA ASP A 226 18.90 15.14 -2.82
C ASP A 226 17.69 14.36 -2.35
N MET A 227 17.70 13.93 -1.08
CA MET A 227 16.63 13.10 -0.52
C MET A 227 16.48 13.29 0.98
N ASP A 228 15.28 13.65 1.43
CA ASP A 228 14.94 13.61 2.85
C ASP A 228 14.63 12.17 3.28
N LEU A 229 15.42 11.63 4.20
CA LEU A 229 15.31 10.25 4.69
C LEU A 229 14.35 10.10 5.89
N LYS A 230 13.79 11.20 6.42
CA LYS A 230 12.96 11.19 7.64
C LYS A 230 11.83 10.17 7.62
N ASP A 231 11.14 10.02 6.49
CA ASP A 231 10.03 9.08 6.41
C ASP A 231 10.51 7.62 6.32
N ILE A 232 11.69 7.37 5.75
CA ILE A 232 12.33 6.06 5.77
C ILE A 232 12.78 5.72 7.19
N GLU A 233 13.39 6.67 7.91
CA GLU A 233 13.79 6.50 9.31
C GLU A 233 12.59 6.19 10.20
N LYS A 234 11.50 6.96 10.10
CA LYS A 234 10.26 6.68 10.80
C LYS A 234 9.66 5.32 10.44
N SER A 235 9.72 4.93 9.17
CA SER A 235 9.23 3.62 8.71
C SER A 235 10.05 2.48 9.28
N LEU A 236 11.37 2.63 9.33
CA LEU A 236 12.28 1.67 9.96
C LEU A 236 12.01 1.54 11.47
N ASP A 237 11.89 2.65 12.17
CA ASP A 237 11.61 2.66 13.62
C ASP A 237 10.22 2.08 13.93
N LEU A 238 9.23 2.37 13.10
CA LEU A 238 7.88 1.80 13.21
C LEU A 238 7.92 0.28 13.07
N LEU A 239 8.67 -0.25 12.11
CA LEU A 239 8.80 -1.69 11.89
C LEU A 239 9.57 -2.36 13.02
N LYS A 240 10.63 -1.76 13.56
CA LYS A 240 11.36 -2.27 14.73
C LYS A 240 10.46 -2.44 15.96
N GLN A 241 9.39 -1.64 16.09
CA GLN A 241 8.41 -1.69 17.17
C GLN A 241 7.17 -2.53 16.82
N SER A 242 7.04 -2.97 15.58
CA SER A 242 5.86 -3.68 15.08
C SER A 242 5.85 -5.14 15.53
N VAL A 243 4.64 -5.66 15.77
CA VAL A 243 4.41 -7.10 15.94
C VAL A 243 4.25 -7.83 14.59
N VAL A 244 4.10 -7.08 13.49
CA VAL A 244 4.05 -7.66 12.15
C VAL A 244 5.46 -8.04 11.72
N PRO A 245 5.69 -9.27 11.27
CA PRO A 245 7.00 -9.71 10.75
C PRO A 245 7.46 -8.80 9.62
N TYR A 246 8.76 -8.52 9.61
CA TYR A 246 9.38 -7.73 8.54
C TYR A 246 10.81 -8.18 8.25
N ASP A 247 11.27 -7.84 7.06
CA ASP A 247 12.67 -7.93 6.67
C ASP A 247 13.13 -6.64 5.98
N ILE A 248 14.44 -6.38 6.06
CA ILE A 248 15.08 -5.32 5.29
C ILE A 248 15.72 -5.95 4.06
N CYS A 249 15.35 -5.47 2.88
CA CYS A 249 15.97 -5.87 1.62
C CYS A 249 17.02 -4.85 1.20
N VAL A 250 18.20 -5.32 0.81
CA VAL A 250 19.28 -4.50 0.24
C VAL A 250 19.73 -5.10 -1.07
N THR A 251 19.50 -4.40 -2.18
CA THR A 251 20.05 -4.80 -3.49
C THR A 251 21.48 -4.30 -3.60
N LEU A 252 22.43 -5.23 -3.66
CA LEU A 252 23.85 -4.92 -3.73
C LEU A 252 24.32 -4.75 -5.18
N VAL A 253 24.91 -3.60 -5.49
CA VAL A 253 25.44 -3.22 -6.81
C VAL A 253 26.91 -2.81 -6.63
N ASP A 254 27.79 -3.29 -7.49
CA ASP A 254 29.24 -3.12 -7.32
C ASP A 254 29.67 -1.64 -7.33
N GLU A 255 29.09 -0.84 -8.21
CA GLU A 255 29.42 0.60 -8.38
C GLU A 255 28.78 1.50 -7.30
N LEU A 256 27.76 1.02 -6.60
CA LEU A 256 27.00 1.82 -5.65
C LEU A 256 27.30 1.49 -4.19
N HIS A 257 27.84 0.29 -3.91
CA HIS A 257 28.11 -0.18 -2.58
C HIS A 257 29.60 -0.48 -2.37
N ASN A 258 30.16 0.05 -1.32
CA ASN A 258 31.51 -0.24 -0.89
C ASN A 258 31.55 -0.57 0.61
N GLN A 259 32.69 -0.96 1.13
CA GLN A 259 32.78 -1.37 2.53
C GLN A 259 32.33 -0.27 3.50
N ALA A 260 32.71 0.99 3.26
CA ALA A 260 32.36 2.10 4.16
C ALA A 260 30.84 2.34 4.18
N THR A 261 30.20 2.35 3.01
CA THR A 261 28.74 2.53 2.94
C THR A 261 27.98 1.33 3.53
N ILE A 262 28.52 0.12 3.46
CA ILE A 262 27.90 -1.07 4.09
C ILE A 262 28.07 -1.05 5.61
N GLU A 263 29.19 -0.56 6.14
CA GLU A 263 29.37 -0.36 7.59
C GLU A 263 28.40 0.71 8.11
N GLU A 264 28.33 1.87 7.47
CA GLU A 264 27.38 2.95 7.81
C GLU A 264 25.93 2.46 7.71
N LEU A 265 25.57 1.71 6.68
CA LEU A 265 24.23 1.13 6.53
C LEU A 265 23.93 0.15 7.68
N GLY A 266 24.89 -0.71 8.03
CA GLY A 266 24.77 -1.65 9.15
C GLY A 266 24.49 -0.92 10.47
N GLU A 267 25.21 0.17 10.75
CA GLU A 267 24.99 1.01 11.93
C GLU A 267 23.59 1.64 11.92
N TRP A 268 23.16 2.18 10.78
CA TRP A 268 21.86 2.83 10.65
C TRP A 268 20.68 1.88 10.89
N ILE A 269 20.76 0.64 10.39
CA ILE A 269 19.71 -0.37 10.58
C ILE A 269 19.89 -1.24 11.83
N GLN A 270 20.82 -0.89 12.70
CA GLN A 270 21.13 -1.69 13.91
C GLN A 270 19.86 -2.05 14.69
N GLY A 271 19.80 -3.31 15.15
CA GLY A 271 18.65 -3.84 15.90
C GLY A 271 17.54 -4.44 15.05
N VAL A 272 17.66 -4.41 13.73
CA VAL A 272 16.76 -5.14 12.81
C VAL A 272 16.96 -6.65 13.01
N ASP A 273 15.88 -7.42 12.88
CA ASP A 273 15.95 -8.87 13.05
C ASP A 273 16.57 -9.56 11.82
N THR A 274 16.08 -9.25 10.63
CA THR A 274 16.49 -9.93 9.39
C THR A 274 16.82 -8.95 8.28
N VAL A 275 18.02 -9.13 7.68
CA VAL A 275 18.42 -8.46 6.43
C VAL A 275 18.55 -9.49 5.32
N ILE A 276 17.98 -9.17 4.16
CA ILE A 276 18.08 -9.95 2.93
C ILE A 276 18.98 -9.20 1.96
N LEU A 277 20.15 -9.73 1.70
CA LEU A 277 21.07 -9.23 0.68
C LEU A 277 20.68 -9.84 -0.66
N GLN A 278 20.38 -8.98 -1.63
CA GLN A 278 20.07 -9.41 -2.99
C GLN A 278 21.15 -8.90 -3.93
N PRO A 279 22.08 -9.76 -4.40
CA PRO A 279 23.03 -9.35 -5.43
C PRO A 279 22.29 -8.90 -6.69
N PHE A 280 22.70 -7.77 -7.25
CA PHE A 280 22.11 -7.21 -8.46
C PHE A 280 22.19 -8.21 -9.62
N GLU A 281 21.17 -8.23 -10.44
CA GLU A 281 21.10 -8.96 -11.70
C GLU A 281 20.69 -7.99 -12.80
N ASP A 282 21.54 -7.82 -13.81
CA ASP A 282 21.14 -7.11 -15.01
C ASP A 282 20.11 -7.92 -15.78
N ARG A 283 19.00 -7.27 -16.12
CA ARG A 283 17.89 -7.84 -16.89
C ARG A 283 17.56 -6.91 -18.04
N GLU A 284 16.91 -7.41 -19.06
CA GLU A 284 16.47 -6.62 -20.23
C GLU A 284 15.72 -5.33 -19.84
N THR A 285 14.98 -5.37 -18.73
CA THR A 285 14.20 -4.23 -18.22
C THR A 285 14.95 -3.39 -17.18
N THR A 286 16.23 -3.59 -16.96
CA THR A 286 17.05 -2.74 -16.08
C THR A 286 17.17 -1.32 -16.67
N ILE A 287 17.20 -0.31 -15.80
CA ILE A 287 17.30 1.09 -16.24
C ILE A 287 18.70 1.38 -16.78
N ASP A 288 19.75 1.01 -16.05
CA ASP A 288 21.15 1.22 -16.40
C ASP A 288 21.91 -0.10 -16.49
N HIS A 289 22.23 -0.50 -17.70
CA HIS A 289 22.95 -1.74 -18.01
C HIS A 289 24.47 -1.64 -17.80
N SER A 290 25.00 -0.49 -17.40
CA SER A 290 26.43 -0.32 -17.07
C SER A 290 26.80 -0.78 -15.67
N LEU A 291 25.80 -1.14 -14.87
CA LEU A 291 25.97 -1.58 -13.50
C LEU A 291 26.24 -3.10 -13.42
N HIS A 292 27.00 -3.51 -12.42
CA HIS A 292 27.44 -4.89 -12.28
C HIS A 292 27.05 -5.53 -10.96
N ARG A 293 26.88 -6.84 -11.01
CA ARG A 293 26.69 -7.69 -9.84
C ARG A 293 28.01 -7.77 -9.05
N PRO A 294 28.03 -7.52 -7.73
CA PRO A 294 29.20 -7.75 -6.92
C PRO A 294 29.62 -9.24 -6.96
N SER A 295 30.91 -9.50 -6.93
CA SER A 295 31.40 -10.88 -6.83
C SER A 295 30.88 -11.54 -5.54
N PHE A 296 30.70 -12.86 -5.57
CA PHE A 296 30.20 -13.60 -4.40
C PHE A 296 31.10 -13.40 -3.16
N LYS A 297 32.39 -13.28 -3.36
CA LYS A 297 33.35 -12.96 -2.30
C LYS A 297 33.05 -11.61 -1.63
N VAL A 298 32.70 -10.61 -2.41
CA VAL A 298 32.26 -9.29 -1.91
C VAL A 298 30.97 -9.39 -1.14
N VAL A 299 29.97 -10.11 -1.68
CA VAL A 299 28.69 -10.34 -0.99
C VAL A 299 28.89 -11.02 0.35
N LEU A 300 29.74 -12.06 0.43
CA LEU A 300 30.07 -12.72 1.71
C LEU A 300 30.80 -11.80 2.69
N LYS A 301 31.64 -10.90 2.19
CA LYS A 301 32.28 -9.88 3.03
C LYS A 301 31.23 -8.91 3.61
N TYR A 302 30.30 -8.44 2.80
CA TYR A 302 29.22 -7.56 3.25
C TYR A 302 28.27 -8.26 4.22
N LYS A 303 27.94 -9.53 3.97
CA LYS A 303 27.20 -10.35 4.93
C LYS A 303 27.85 -10.34 6.32
N LYS A 304 29.16 -10.58 6.41
CA LYS A 304 29.88 -10.54 7.68
C LYS A 304 29.89 -9.18 8.37
N ILE A 305 29.77 -8.09 7.60
CA ILE A 305 29.64 -6.75 8.18
C ILE A 305 28.26 -6.63 8.81
N PHE A 306 27.18 -6.95 8.09
CA PHE A 306 25.81 -6.87 8.61
C PHE A 306 25.58 -7.77 9.84
N GLU A 307 26.22 -8.95 9.91
CA GLU A 307 26.13 -9.87 11.06
C GLU A 307 26.61 -9.26 12.40
N LYS A 308 27.30 -8.11 12.36
CA LYS A 308 27.66 -7.35 13.57
C LYS A 308 26.50 -6.51 14.13
N TYR A 309 25.54 -6.14 13.29
CA TYR A 309 24.49 -5.17 13.59
C TYR A 309 23.10 -5.79 13.69
N VAL A 310 22.85 -6.92 13.00
CA VAL A 310 21.54 -7.56 12.87
C VAL A 310 21.62 -9.04 13.22
N LYS A 311 20.49 -9.64 13.62
CA LYS A 311 20.49 -11.05 14.09
C LYS A 311 20.67 -12.05 12.95
N HIS A 312 20.03 -11.83 11.80
CA HIS A 312 20.01 -12.76 10.69
C HIS A 312 20.32 -12.05 9.38
N VAL A 313 21.25 -12.60 8.61
CA VAL A 313 21.58 -12.13 7.26
C VAL A 313 21.41 -13.26 6.28
N LYS A 314 20.48 -13.11 5.34
CA LYS A 314 20.21 -14.06 4.26
C LYS A 314 20.72 -13.49 2.94
N ILE A 315 21.16 -14.35 2.03
CA ILE A 315 21.47 -13.97 0.64
C ILE A 315 20.38 -14.57 -0.25
N ARG A 316 19.73 -13.76 -1.07
CA ARG A 316 18.71 -14.23 -2.04
C ARG A 316 19.40 -14.59 -3.36
N GLY A 317 18.98 -15.71 -3.97
CA GLY A 317 19.49 -16.13 -5.27
C GLY A 317 20.74 -17.00 -5.24
N ASP A 318 21.31 -17.28 -4.09
CA ASP A 318 22.38 -18.28 -3.91
C ASP A 318 21.77 -19.58 -3.35
N GLN A 319 21.20 -20.38 -4.25
CA GLN A 319 21.24 -21.83 -4.06
C GLN A 319 22.49 -22.29 -4.83
N ALA A 320 23.54 -22.51 -4.10
CA ALA A 320 24.69 -23.25 -4.58
C ALA A 320 24.30 -24.70 -4.87
#